data_e2cc3492857425845834e114ab4bfd92
#
_entry.id   e2cc3492857425845834e114ab4bfd92
#
_cell.length_a   1.000
_cell.length_b   1.000
_cell.length_c   1.000
_cell.angle_alpha   90.00
_cell.angle_beta   90.00
_cell.angle_gamma   90.00
#
_symmetry.space_group_name_H-M   'P 1'
#
loop_
_entity.id
_entity.type
_entity.pdbx_description
1 polymer ?
#
loop_
_entity_poly.entity_id
_entity_poly.type
_entity_poly.pdbx_seq_one_letter_code
_entity_poly.pdbx_strand_id
1 'polypeptide(L)'
;MNSRTSDRFSILIVSSSEQFNMLVEKALPERTFNVIEIRKSASSARRELLVRDYDMILINAPLSDGLGTDFVKDIVDKHSSGVVMAVPSEIHSDVMNHLISYGVITIPKPVKRGELDRSIRLLLALNKRVKTLHKQMRTLEDKMEELKVVSRAKIILVGRGMSEEEAHEHIIREAMNSGLTKRQVAENIIG
;
A
#
# COMPACT_ATOMS: atom_id res chain seq x y z
N MET A 1 8.61 -25.72 -6.53
CA MET A 1 7.35 -25.24 -7.15
C MET A 1 6.98 -23.92 -6.47
N ASN A 2 7.33 -22.78 -7.12
CA ASN A 2 7.04 -21.46 -6.59
C ASN A 2 5.55 -21.17 -6.80
N SER A 3 4.77 -21.18 -5.74
CA SER A 3 3.44 -20.59 -5.72
C SER A 3 3.60 -19.07 -5.85
N ARG A 4 3.51 -18.56 -7.08
CA ARG A 4 3.22 -17.17 -7.34
C ARG A 4 1.80 -16.93 -6.79
N THR A 5 1.70 -16.50 -5.55
CA THR A 5 0.51 -15.79 -5.07
C THR A 5 0.40 -14.57 -5.97
N SER A 6 -0.48 -14.67 -6.95
CA SER A 6 -0.86 -13.56 -7.81
C SER A 6 -1.38 -12.47 -6.88
N ASP A 7 -0.61 -11.40 -6.67
CA ASP A 7 -1.06 -10.19 -5.97
C ASP A 7 -2.26 -9.65 -6.72
N ARG A 8 -3.46 -10.02 -6.27
CA ARG A 8 -4.69 -9.49 -6.82
C ARG A 8 -4.98 -8.16 -6.13
N PHE A 9 -5.37 -7.18 -6.91
CA PHE A 9 -5.65 -5.83 -6.46
C PHE A 9 -7.15 -5.64 -6.19
N SER A 10 -7.46 -4.67 -5.36
CA SER A 10 -8.81 -4.20 -5.09
C SER A 10 -9.00 -2.78 -5.68
N ILE A 11 -10.17 -2.54 -6.27
CA ILE A 11 -10.49 -1.25 -6.89
C ILE A 11 -11.86 -0.76 -6.42
N LEU A 12 -11.93 0.51 -6.08
CA LEU A 12 -13.16 1.25 -5.83
C LEU A 12 -13.40 2.23 -6.98
N ILE A 13 -14.52 2.11 -7.64
CA ILE A 13 -14.98 3.03 -8.69
C ILE A 13 -16.00 3.97 -8.09
N VAL A 14 -15.74 5.28 -8.14
CA VAL A 14 -16.66 6.31 -7.65
C VAL A 14 -17.26 7.02 -8.85
N SER A 15 -18.44 6.59 -9.24
CA SER A 15 -19.11 7.05 -10.45
C SER A 15 -20.60 6.70 -10.46
N SER A 16 -21.44 7.63 -10.91
CA SER A 16 -22.85 7.40 -11.23
C SER A 16 -23.09 7.06 -12.71
N SER A 17 -22.05 7.10 -13.55
CA SER A 17 -22.15 6.86 -15.00
C SER A 17 -21.92 5.38 -15.31
N GLU A 18 -22.95 4.69 -15.77
CA GLU A 18 -22.84 3.30 -16.22
C GLU A 18 -21.86 3.15 -17.41
N GLN A 19 -21.86 4.13 -18.32
CA GLN A 19 -20.94 4.14 -19.46
C GLN A 19 -19.47 4.20 -19.01
N PHE A 20 -19.16 5.03 -18.02
CA PHE A 20 -17.82 5.11 -17.44
C PHE A 20 -17.47 3.80 -16.72
N ASN A 21 -18.40 3.23 -15.95
CA ASN A 21 -18.17 1.98 -15.24
C ASN A 21 -17.84 0.84 -16.22
N MET A 22 -18.61 0.69 -17.29
CA MET A 22 -18.33 -0.29 -18.35
C MET A 22 -16.99 -0.04 -19.06
N LEU A 23 -16.61 1.23 -19.26
CA LEU A 23 -15.30 1.58 -19.83
C LEU A 23 -14.16 1.12 -18.92
N VAL A 24 -14.29 1.36 -17.62
CA VAL A 24 -13.32 0.92 -16.61
C VAL A 24 -13.21 -0.61 -16.61
N GLU A 25 -14.31 -1.32 -16.50
CA GLU A 25 -14.33 -2.79 -16.49
C GLU A 25 -13.62 -3.39 -17.73
N LYS A 26 -13.88 -2.81 -18.91
CA LYS A 26 -13.20 -3.22 -20.15
C LYS A 26 -11.71 -2.85 -20.23
N ALA A 27 -11.27 -1.87 -19.45
CA ALA A 27 -9.88 -1.44 -19.39
C ALA A 27 -9.08 -2.20 -18.32
N LEU A 28 -9.74 -2.83 -17.35
CA LEU A 28 -9.08 -3.60 -16.30
C LEU A 28 -8.38 -4.84 -16.89
N PRO A 29 -7.09 -5.08 -16.59
CA PRO A 29 -6.40 -6.29 -17.01
C PRO A 29 -7.07 -7.53 -16.42
N GLU A 30 -7.27 -8.56 -17.24
CA GLU A 30 -7.89 -9.81 -16.84
C GLU A 30 -7.17 -10.42 -15.62
N ARG A 31 -7.95 -10.96 -14.69
CA ARG A 31 -7.48 -11.66 -13.49
C ARG A 31 -6.58 -10.84 -12.54
N THR A 32 -6.45 -9.54 -12.76
CA THR A 32 -5.61 -8.66 -11.92
C THR A 32 -6.35 -8.19 -10.68
N PHE A 33 -7.67 -8.05 -10.76
CA PHE A 33 -8.50 -7.59 -9.65
C PHE A 33 -9.36 -8.72 -9.08
N ASN A 34 -9.44 -8.78 -7.74
CA ASN A 34 -10.31 -9.72 -7.02
C ASN A 34 -11.52 -9.03 -6.40
N VAL A 35 -11.47 -7.71 -6.28
CA VAL A 35 -12.53 -6.87 -5.73
C VAL A 35 -12.70 -5.66 -6.62
N ILE A 36 -13.94 -5.49 -7.10
CA ILE A 36 -14.38 -4.31 -7.84
C ILE A 36 -15.66 -3.83 -7.16
N GLU A 37 -15.60 -2.64 -6.54
CA GLU A 37 -16.74 -2.02 -5.89
C GLU A 37 -17.07 -0.70 -6.56
N ILE A 38 -18.37 -0.40 -6.67
CA ILE A 38 -18.86 0.83 -7.28
C ILE A 38 -19.66 1.61 -6.24
N ARG A 39 -19.35 2.90 -6.10
CA ARG A 39 -20.10 3.85 -5.28
C ARG A 39 -20.44 5.08 -6.10
N LYS A 40 -21.63 5.65 -5.90
CA LYS A 40 -22.15 6.72 -6.76
C LYS A 40 -21.76 8.13 -6.33
N SER A 41 -21.24 8.30 -5.11
CA SER A 41 -20.92 9.60 -4.52
C SER A 41 -19.69 9.53 -3.62
N ALA A 42 -19.07 10.67 -3.35
CA ALA A 42 -17.97 10.77 -2.38
C ALA A 42 -18.41 10.32 -0.98
N SER A 43 -19.61 10.69 -0.55
CA SER A 43 -20.16 10.31 0.74
C SER A 43 -20.33 8.79 0.89
N SER A 44 -20.78 8.10 -0.16
CA SER A 44 -20.91 6.63 -0.12
C SER A 44 -19.56 5.95 -0.19
N ALA A 45 -18.60 6.50 -0.93
CA ALA A 45 -17.25 6.01 -1.01
C ALA A 45 -16.48 6.19 0.31
N ARG A 46 -16.65 7.31 1.02
CA ARG A 46 -16.09 7.51 2.36
C ARG A 46 -16.55 6.44 3.35
N ARG A 47 -17.87 6.11 3.35
CA ARG A 47 -18.39 5.02 4.22
C ARG A 47 -17.78 3.67 3.88
N GLU A 48 -17.58 3.40 2.60
CA GLU A 48 -16.91 2.17 2.16
C GLU A 48 -15.46 2.09 2.65
N LEU A 49 -14.72 3.19 2.56
CA LEU A 49 -13.33 3.31 2.99
C LEU A 49 -13.15 3.21 4.51
N LEU A 50 -14.20 3.39 5.32
CA LEU A 50 -14.14 3.10 6.77
C LEU A 50 -14.11 1.60 7.07
N VAL A 51 -14.58 0.77 6.14
CA VAL A 51 -14.70 -0.68 6.32
C VAL A 51 -13.56 -1.42 5.64
N ARG A 52 -13.03 -0.87 4.53
CA ARG A 52 -12.07 -1.55 3.68
C ARG A 52 -11.15 -0.58 2.95
N ASP A 53 -9.86 -0.95 2.89
CA ASP A 53 -8.89 -0.28 2.03
C ASP A 53 -8.92 -0.86 0.62
N TYR A 54 -8.58 -0.01 -0.36
CA TYR A 54 -8.47 -0.36 -1.76
C TYR A 54 -7.08 -0.02 -2.29
N ASP A 55 -6.57 -0.85 -3.20
CA ASP A 55 -5.28 -0.58 -3.86
C ASP A 55 -5.37 0.58 -4.85
N MET A 56 -6.56 0.76 -5.44
CA MET A 56 -6.83 1.79 -6.44
C MET A 56 -8.23 2.37 -6.28
N ILE A 57 -8.35 3.68 -6.50
CA ILE A 57 -9.62 4.39 -6.53
C ILE A 57 -9.73 5.16 -7.85
N LEU A 58 -10.79 4.88 -8.61
CA LEU A 58 -11.10 5.58 -9.85
C LEU A 58 -12.31 6.50 -9.62
N ILE A 59 -12.16 7.80 -9.92
CA ILE A 59 -13.18 8.81 -9.68
C ILE A 59 -13.62 9.42 -11.02
N ASN A 60 -14.92 9.46 -11.26
CA ASN A 60 -15.51 10.08 -12.44
C ASN A 60 -16.17 11.43 -12.08
N ALA A 61 -15.37 12.49 -12.00
CA ALA A 61 -15.86 13.82 -11.63
C ALA A 61 -16.66 14.50 -12.75
N PRO A 62 -17.65 15.37 -12.44
CA PRO A 62 -18.13 15.61 -11.10
C PRO A 62 -18.92 14.42 -10.54
N LEU A 63 -18.89 14.26 -9.22
CA LEU A 63 -19.73 13.31 -8.50
C LEU A 63 -21.10 13.94 -8.22
N SER A 64 -22.07 13.14 -7.78
CA SER A 64 -23.42 13.63 -7.43
C SER A 64 -23.43 14.61 -6.26
N ASP A 65 -22.38 14.60 -5.43
CA ASP A 65 -22.24 15.41 -4.22
C ASP A 65 -21.02 16.38 -4.28
N GLY A 66 -20.54 16.71 -5.48
CA GLY A 66 -19.51 17.71 -5.71
C GLY A 66 -18.45 17.33 -6.72
N LEU A 67 -17.42 18.17 -6.89
CA LEU A 67 -16.33 17.88 -7.84
C LEU A 67 -15.48 16.67 -7.41
N GLY A 68 -15.34 16.42 -6.12
CA GLY A 68 -14.61 15.29 -5.58
C GLY A 68 -13.14 15.57 -5.24
N THR A 69 -12.63 16.78 -5.44
CA THR A 69 -11.24 17.15 -5.11
C THR A 69 -10.92 17.04 -3.63
N ASP A 70 -11.85 17.47 -2.75
CA ASP A 70 -11.65 17.33 -1.29
C ASP A 70 -11.71 15.87 -0.85
N PHE A 71 -12.54 15.07 -1.52
CA PHE A 71 -12.56 13.62 -1.29
C PHE A 71 -11.23 12.96 -1.69
N VAL A 72 -10.64 13.39 -2.79
CA VAL A 72 -9.32 12.90 -3.23
C VAL A 72 -8.24 13.20 -2.19
N LYS A 73 -8.22 14.42 -1.65
CA LYS A 73 -7.27 14.80 -0.56
C LYS A 73 -7.45 13.92 0.67
N ASP A 74 -8.69 13.73 1.11
CA ASP A 74 -8.99 12.83 2.24
C ASP A 74 -8.47 11.40 2.01
N ILE A 75 -8.58 10.88 0.77
CA ILE A 75 -8.06 9.56 0.41
C ILE A 75 -6.55 9.51 0.55
N VAL A 76 -5.85 10.47 -0.06
CA VAL A 76 -4.39 10.48 -0.09
C VAL A 76 -3.80 10.66 1.31
N ASP A 77 -4.43 11.45 2.16
CA ASP A 77 -3.98 11.69 3.53
C ASP A 77 -4.18 10.48 4.46
N LYS A 78 -5.23 9.68 4.22
CA LYS A 78 -5.65 8.60 5.15
C LYS A 78 -5.40 7.19 4.63
N HIS A 79 -5.28 7.02 3.33
CA HIS A 79 -5.18 5.73 2.67
C HIS A 79 -3.99 5.70 1.71
N SER A 80 -3.36 4.55 1.55
CA SER A 80 -2.26 4.32 0.59
C SER A 80 -2.75 3.92 -0.81
N SER A 81 -3.99 4.26 -1.15
CA SER A 81 -4.61 3.96 -2.43
C SER A 81 -4.04 4.83 -3.55
N GLY A 82 -3.74 4.22 -4.70
CA GLY A 82 -3.47 5.00 -5.92
C GLY A 82 -4.77 5.59 -6.48
N VAL A 83 -4.77 6.87 -6.87
CA VAL A 83 -5.98 7.57 -7.32
C VAL A 83 -5.86 7.99 -8.78
N VAL A 84 -6.88 7.68 -9.58
CA VAL A 84 -7.12 8.24 -10.91
C VAL A 84 -8.42 9.02 -10.89
N MET A 85 -8.43 10.25 -11.39
CA MET A 85 -9.60 11.10 -11.45
C MET A 85 -9.86 11.56 -12.89
N ALA A 86 -10.98 11.14 -13.47
CA ALA A 86 -11.48 11.67 -14.74
C ALA A 86 -12.24 12.98 -14.50
N VAL A 87 -11.83 14.05 -15.16
CA VAL A 87 -12.40 15.41 -14.99
C VAL A 87 -12.79 16.03 -16.30
N PRO A 88 -13.77 16.95 -16.34
CA PRO A 88 -14.11 17.72 -17.54
C PRO A 88 -12.88 18.42 -18.12
N SER A 89 -12.73 18.42 -19.45
CA SER A 89 -11.57 19.01 -20.14
C SER A 89 -11.36 20.49 -19.81
N GLU A 90 -12.44 21.20 -19.58
CA GLU A 90 -12.44 22.66 -19.33
C GLU A 90 -11.70 23.01 -18.03
N ILE A 91 -11.73 22.12 -17.04
CA ILE A 91 -11.11 22.34 -15.72
C ILE A 91 -9.93 21.39 -15.46
N HIS A 92 -9.55 20.56 -16.44
CA HIS A 92 -8.55 19.52 -16.25
C HIS A 92 -7.20 20.07 -15.79
N SER A 93 -6.71 21.16 -16.44
CA SER A 93 -5.41 21.76 -16.11
C SER A 93 -5.37 22.28 -14.67
N ASP A 94 -6.44 22.93 -14.21
CA ASP A 94 -6.52 23.48 -12.87
C ASP A 94 -6.57 22.37 -11.82
N VAL A 95 -7.40 21.34 -12.05
CA VAL A 95 -7.50 20.18 -11.17
C VAL A 95 -6.19 19.39 -11.15
N MET A 96 -5.54 19.21 -12.30
CA MET A 96 -4.25 18.54 -12.41
C MET A 96 -3.21 19.27 -11.57
N ASN A 97 -3.04 20.57 -11.76
CA ASN A 97 -2.07 21.37 -11.01
C ASN A 97 -2.33 21.34 -9.50
N HIS A 98 -3.58 21.27 -9.09
CA HIS A 98 -3.98 21.20 -7.68
C HIS A 98 -3.72 19.82 -7.05
N LEU A 99 -3.83 18.74 -7.82
CA LEU A 99 -3.75 17.37 -7.31
C LEU A 99 -2.43 16.65 -7.61
N ILE A 100 -1.56 17.22 -8.46
CA ILE A 100 -0.31 16.57 -8.87
C ILE A 100 0.64 16.32 -7.68
N SER A 101 0.71 17.25 -6.72
CA SER A 101 1.53 17.11 -5.52
C SER A 101 1.06 15.99 -4.58
N TYR A 102 -0.18 15.56 -4.72
CA TYR A 102 -0.77 14.43 -4.01
C TYR A 102 -0.55 13.08 -4.71
N GLY A 103 0.16 13.06 -5.85
CA GLY A 103 0.39 11.84 -6.61
C GLY A 103 -0.84 11.29 -7.34
N VAL A 104 -1.83 12.14 -7.60
CA VAL A 104 -3.08 11.78 -8.28
C VAL A 104 -2.90 11.88 -9.78
N ILE A 105 -3.34 10.85 -10.51
CA ILE A 105 -3.38 10.88 -11.96
C ILE A 105 -4.74 11.45 -12.39
N THR A 106 -4.72 12.54 -13.15
CA THR A 106 -5.95 13.12 -13.74
C THR A 106 -6.06 12.80 -15.22
N ILE A 107 -7.26 12.53 -15.70
CA ILE A 107 -7.55 12.23 -17.12
C ILE A 107 -8.64 13.17 -17.60
N PRO A 108 -8.44 13.89 -18.75
CA PRO A 108 -9.49 14.73 -19.31
C PRO A 108 -10.61 13.91 -19.92
N LYS A 109 -11.84 14.42 -19.83
CA LYS A 109 -13.01 13.85 -20.53
C LYS A 109 -13.11 14.45 -21.95
N PRO A 110 -13.55 13.70 -22.94
CA PRO A 110 -14.01 12.30 -22.87
C PRO A 110 -12.85 11.30 -22.64
N VAL A 111 -13.05 10.40 -21.67
CA VAL A 111 -12.01 9.42 -21.29
C VAL A 111 -11.77 8.44 -22.42
N LYS A 112 -10.55 8.39 -22.93
CA LYS A 112 -10.12 7.41 -23.93
C LYS A 112 -9.65 6.13 -23.24
N ARG A 113 -10.10 4.97 -23.76
CA ARG A 113 -9.73 3.67 -23.22
C ARG A 113 -8.22 3.50 -23.05
N GLY A 114 -7.43 3.95 -24.05
CA GLY A 114 -5.95 3.81 -24.00
C GLY A 114 -5.30 4.67 -22.90
N GLU A 115 -5.85 5.83 -22.56
CA GLU A 115 -5.37 6.66 -21.45
C GLU A 115 -5.72 6.02 -20.11
N LEU A 116 -6.94 5.51 -19.97
CA LEU A 116 -7.38 4.82 -18.77
C LEU A 116 -6.55 3.55 -18.51
N ASP A 117 -6.35 2.71 -19.54
CA ASP A 117 -5.52 1.50 -19.46
C ASP A 117 -4.08 1.83 -19.02
N ARG A 118 -3.46 2.85 -19.62
CA ARG A 118 -2.11 3.29 -19.25
C ARG A 118 -2.04 3.76 -17.80
N SER A 119 -3.00 4.56 -17.36
CA SER A 119 -3.07 5.08 -15.99
C SER A 119 -3.24 3.96 -14.97
N ILE A 120 -4.12 3.00 -15.26
CA ILE A 120 -4.32 1.81 -14.41
C ILE A 120 -3.02 1.00 -14.32
N ARG A 121 -2.38 0.69 -15.45
CA ARG A 121 -1.13 -0.09 -15.47
C ARG A 121 0.01 0.63 -14.74
N LEU A 122 0.12 1.95 -14.89
CA LEU A 122 1.11 2.75 -14.19
C LEU A 122 0.90 2.67 -12.67
N LEU A 123 -0.33 2.89 -12.19
CA LEU A 123 -0.64 2.78 -10.76
C LEU A 123 -0.41 1.37 -10.21
N LEU A 124 -0.77 0.32 -10.95
CA LEU A 124 -0.49 -1.06 -10.55
C LEU A 124 1.01 -1.30 -10.38
N ALA A 125 1.82 -0.81 -11.32
CA ALA A 125 3.28 -0.93 -11.26
C ALA A 125 3.86 -0.17 -10.05
N LEU A 126 3.39 1.05 -9.80
CA LEU A 126 3.79 1.87 -8.65
C LEU A 126 3.39 1.22 -7.32
N ASN A 127 2.14 0.76 -7.20
CA ASN A 127 1.66 0.08 -5.99
C ASN A 127 2.48 -1.18 -5.68
N LYS A 128 2.80 -1.97 -6.71
CA LYS A 128 3.66 -3.15 -6.54
C LYS A 128 5.05 -2.76 -6.02
N ARG A 129 5.63 -1.69 -6.56
CA ARG A 129 6.94 -1.18 -6.10
C ARG A 129 6.88 -0.69 -4.66
N VAL A 130 5.86 0.09 -4.30
CA VAL A 130 5.65 0.60 -2.93
C VAL A 130 5.46 -0.56 -1.94
N LYS A 131 4.63 -1.55 -2.25
CA LYS A 131 4.47 -2.76 -1.42
C LYS A 131 5.80 -3.51 -1.22
N THR A 132 6.62 -3.60 -2.27
CA THR A 132 7.94 -4.24 -2.18
C THR A 132 8.88 -3.45 -1.26
N LEU A 133 8.92 -2.12 -1.39
CA LEU A 133 9.72 -1.25 -0.54
C LEU A 133 9.29 -1.32 0.93
N HIS A 134 7.99 -1.29 1.21
CA HIS A 134 7.46 -1.46 2.57
C HIS A 134 7.85 -2.82 3.18
N LYS A 135 7.81 -3.91 2.38
CA LYS A 135 8.27 -5.21 2.85
C LYS A 135 9.76 -5.20 3.19
N GLN A 136 10.58 -4.56 2.35
CA GLN A 136 12.02 -4.42 2.63
C GLN A 136 12.28 -3.58 3.88
N MET A 137 11.57 -2.46 4.05
CA MET A 137 11.68 -1.63 5.25
C MET A 137 11.36 -2.43 6.52
N ARG A 138 10.22 -3.13 6.57
CA ARG A 138 9.87 -3.99 7.72
C ARG A 138 10.95 -5.01 8.02
N THR A 139 11.51 -5.67 6.99
CA THR A 139 12.60 -6.63 7.19
C THR A 139 13.85 -5.98 7.78
N LEU A 140 14.16 -4.73 7.40
CA LEU A 140 15.29 -3.98 7.97
C LEU A 140 15.01 -3.54 9.42
N GLU A 141 13.79 -3.07 9.70
CA GLU A 141 13.35 -2.71 11.05
C GLU A 141 13.42 -3.92 11.99
N ASP A 142 12.92 -5.08 11.56
CA ASP A 142 12.98 -6.33 12.33
C ASP A 142 14.43 -6.74 12.62
N LYS A 143 15.34 -6.64 11.63
CA LYS A 143 16.76 -6.91 11.82
C LYS A 143 17.43 -5.92 12.78
N MET A 144 17.10 -4.64 12.68
CA MET A 144 17.63 -3.63 13.59
C MET A 144 17.17 -3.87 15.03
N GLU A 145 15.91 -4.27 15.22
CA GLU A 145 15.38 -4.60 16.54
C GLU A 145 16.04 -5.87 17.10
N GLU A 146 16.23 -6.91 16.27
CA GLU A 146 16.98 -8.11 16.66
C GLU A 146 18.39 -7.74 17.12
N LEU A 147 19.11 -6.90 16.35
CA LEU A 147 20.46 -6.47 16.73
C LEU A 147 20.50 -5.73 18.06
N LYS A 148 19.52 -4.85 18.33
CA LYS A 148 19.43 -4.13 19.61
C LYS A 148 19.20 -5.08 20.78
N VAL A 149 18.27 -6.03 20.63
CA VAL A 149 17.94 -6.99 21.68
C VAL A 149 19.13 -7.93 21.94
N VAL A 150 19.76 -8.46 20.89
CA VAL A 150 20.95 -9.30 21.00
C VAL A 150 22.12 -8.55 21.64
N SER A 151 22.33 -7.27 21.28
CA SER A 151 23.38 -6.45 21.88
C SER A 151 23.16 -6.24 23.40
N ARG A 152 21.91 -5.99 23.82
CA ARG A 152 21.56 -5.89 25.25
C ARG A 152 21.82 -7.19 25.99
N ALA A 153 21.41 -8.32 25.43
CA ALA A 153 21.68 -9.64 26.02
C ALA A 153 23.18 -9.91 26.16
N LYS A 154 24.00 -9.56 25.15
CA LYS A 154 25.45 -9.67 25.24
C LYS A 154 26.03 -8.84 26.39
N ILE A 155 25.59 -7.59 26.56
CA ILE A 155 26.04 -6.73 27.67
C ILE A 155 25.75 -7.39 29.01
N ILE A 156 24.57 -8.01 29.18
CA ILE A 156 24.23 -8.73 30.43
C ILE A 156 25.13 -9.94 30.64
N LEU A 157 25.40 -10.73 29.60
CA LEU A 157 26.29 -11.90 29.69
C LEU A 157 27.75 -11.50 29.99
N VAL A 158 28.23 -10.42 29.38
CA VAL A 158 29.53 -9.82 29.70
C VAL A 158 29.60 -9.37 31.18
N GLY A 159 28.54 -8.73 31.67
CA GLY A 159 28.41 -8.37 33.08
C GLY A 159 28.37 -9.57 34.03
N ARG A 160 28.05 -10.78 33.53
CA ARG A 160 28.13 -12.07 34.26
C ARG A 160 29.47 -12.75 34.14
N GLY A 161 30.48 -12.12 33.49
CA GLY A 161 31.86 -12.61 33.41
C GLY A 161 32.26 -13.29 32.10
N MET A 162 31.41 -13.28 31.07
CA MET A 162 31.77 -13.78 29.74
C MET A 162 32.55 -12.71 28.95
N SER A 163 33.42 -13.14 28.03
CA SER A 163 33.94 -12.24 26.99
C SER A 163 32.82 -11.90 25.97
N GLU A 164 33.03 -10.89 25.16
CA GLU A 164 32.05 -10.53 24.12
C GLU A 164 31.87 -11.66 23.10
N GLU A 165 32.94 -12.35 22.75
CA GLU A 165 32.91 -13.48 21.84
C GLU A 165 32.17 -14.67 22.45
N GLU A 166 32.44 -15.02 23.71
CA GLU A 166 31.74 -16.08 24.45
C GLU A 166 30.24 -15.78 24.57
N ALA A 167 29.85 -14.52 24.85
CA ALA A 167 28.46 -14.10 24.92
C ALA A 167 27.75 -14.24 23.55
N HIS A 168 28.43 -13.90 22.47
CA HIS A 168 27.89 -14.06 21.13
C HIS A 168 27.68 -15.53 20.76
N GLU A 169 28.69 -16.38 21.00
CA GLU A 169 28.61 -17.82 20.75
C GLU A 169 27.57 -18.51 21.63
N HIS A 170 27.42 -18.06 22.88
CA HIS A 170 26.40 -18.57 23.80
C HIS A 170 24.99 -18.36 23.21
N ILE A 171 24.67 -17.15 22.75
CA ILE A 171 23.35 -16.86 22.15
C ILE A 171 23.11 -17.70 20.89
N ILE A 172 24.11 -17.86 20.03
CA ILE A 172 23.99 -18.69 18.82
C ILE A 172 23.76 -20.15 19.18
N ARG A 173 24.54 -20.71 20.08
CA ARG A 173 24.45 -22.10 20.51
C ARG A 173 23.12 -22.41 21.19
N GLU A 174 22.66 -21.50 22.05
CA GLU A 174 21.37 -21.64 22.72
C GLU A 174 20.20 -21.59 21.71
N ALA A 175 20.28 -20.70 20.72
CA ALA A 175 19.28 -20.61 19.63
C ALA A 175 19.21 -21.92 18.82
N MET A 176 20.39 -22.52 18.50
CA MET A 176 20.45 -23.79 17.77
C MET A 176 19.92 -24.96 18.61
N ASN A 177 20.24 -25.02 19.90
CA ASN A 177 19.86 -26.11 20.79
C ASN A 177 18.35 -26.08 21.13
N SER A 178 17.79 -24.90 21.31
CA SER A 178 16.40 -24.73 21.72
C SER A 178 15.41 -24.61 20.53
N GLY A 179 15.92 -24.46 19.29
CA GLY A 179 15.10 -24.19 18.11
C GLY A 179 14.45 -22.80 18.11
N LEU A 180 14.92 -21.91 18.98
CA LEU A 180 14.47 -20.51 19.08
C LEU A 180 15.27 -19.61 18.14
N THR A 181 14.73 -18.44 17.83
CA THR A 181 15.48 -17.38 17.15
C THR A 181 16.49 -16.73 18.11
N LYS A 182 17.56 -16.12 17.59
CA LYS A 182 18.52 -15.34 18.40
C LYS A 182 17.84 -14.24 19.21
N ARG A 183 16.81 -13.61 18.64
CA ARG A 183 15.99 -12.61 19.30
C ARG A 183 15.28 -13.19 20.54
N GLN A 184 14.60 -14.34 20.40
CA GLN A 184 13.90 -15.00 21.50
C GLN A 184 14.86 -15.42 22.62
N VAL A 185 16.02 -15.97 22.26
CA VAL A 185 17.07 -16.29 23.26
C VAL A 185 17.53 -15.02 23.98
N ALA A 186 17.77 -13.95 23.24
CA ALA A 186 18.20 -12.69 23.82
C ALA A 186 17.12 -12.06 24.71
N GLU A 187 15.85 -12.12 24.32
CA GLU A 187 14.72 -11.71 25.16
C GLU A 187 14.66 -12.51 26.47
N ASN A 188 14.88 -13.83 26.43
CA ASN A 188 14.93 -14.69 27.61
C ASN A 188 16.11 -14.35 28.56
N ILE A 189 17.23 -13.86 28.02
CA ILE A 189 18.40 -13.44 28.83
C ILE A 189 18.13 -12.11 29.53
N ILE A 190 17.37 -11.25 28.89
CA ILE A 190 17.04 -9.91 29.39
C ILE A 190 15.98 -9.97 30.50
N GLY A 191 15.03 -10.89 30.44
CA GLY A 191 13.94 -11.11 31.43
C GLY A 191 12.67 -10.43 31.05
#